data_4a05189e67453aad16e4c56ba272acb8
#
_entry.id   4a05189e67453aad16e4c56ba272acb8
#
_cell.length_a   1.000
_cell.length_b   1.000
_cell.length_c   1.000
_cell.angle_alpha   90.00
_cell.angle_beta   90.00
_cell.angle_gamma   90.00
#
_symmetry.space_group_name_H-M   'P 1'
#
loop_
_entity.id
_entity.type
_entity.pdbx_description
1 polymer ?
#
loop_
_entity_poly.entity_id
_entity_poly.type
_entity_poly.pdbx_seq_one_letter_code
_entity_poly.pdbx_strand_id
1 'polypeptide(L)'
;MVRSSRSKRSWFSNLASKPRVDEATAAASNTIAARLARAGLISDWDFVLHLPLRYEDETRITPIAELIAGNESQVEAEVVSADVVYRGKRQLRVTVRDDTGQLMLRFLNFYSSQIKQMAVGRRFRIFGLVRGGLAGDEMIHPRVRACNNADPLAKSP
;
A
#
# COMPACT_ATOMS: atom_id res chain seq x y z
N MET A 1 61.49 40.59 50.20
CA MET A 1 60.57 39.99 51.16
C MET A 1 59.57 39.14 50.42
N VAL A 2 59.68 37.90 50.66
CA VAL A 2 59.03 36.77 49.94
C VAL A 2 57.58 36.73 50.26
N ARG A 3 56.68 36.45 49.27
CA ARG A 3 55.55 35.53 49.50
C ARG A 3 55.01 34.94 48.18
N SER A 4 55.32 33.69 48.10
CA SER A 4 54.70 32.68 47.29
C SER A 4 53.15 32.61 47.46
N SER A 5 52.40 32.50 46.39
CA SER A 5 51.02 31.97 46.46
C SER A 5 50.80 30.97 45.35
N ARG A 6 50.57 29.75 45.81
CA ARG A 6 50.30 28.53 45.07
C ARG A 6 49.12 28.66 44.14
N SER A 7 49.33 28.32 42.91
CA SER A 7 48.29 27.96 41.93
C SER A 7 47.52 26.68 42.37
N LYS A 8 46.25 26.83 42.70
CA LYS A 8 45.35 25.71 42.82
C LYS A 8 44.89 25.29 41.42
N ARG A 9 45.43 24.20 40.95
CA ARG A 9 44.94 23.57 39.73
C ARG A 9 43.54 22.99 40.02
N SER A 10 42.53 23.53 39.31
CA SER A 10 41.20 23.04 39.27
C SER A 10 41.17 21.68 38.57
N TRP A 11 40.83 20.64 39.31
CA TRP A 11 40.73 19.26 38.87
C TRP A 11 39.30 18.87 38.45
N PHE A 12 38.44 19.82 38.07
CA PHE A 12 37.08 19.55 37.69
C PHE A 12 36.79 20.05 36.26
N SER A 13 37.29 19.35 35.27
CA SER A 13 36.75 19.46 33.91
C SER A 13 37.02 18.18 33.14
N ASN A 14 36.49 17.07 33.57
CA ASN A 14 36.32 15.89 32.71
C ASN A 14 35.10 15.08 33.19
N LEU A 15 33.94 15.73 33.18
CA LEU A 15 32.68 15.01 33.12
C LEU A 15 32.43 14.75 31.64
N ALA A 16 33.02 13.65 31.17
CA ALA A 16 32.66 13.05 29.90
C ALA A 16 31.13 12.93 29.80
N SER A 17 30.60 13.61 28.82
CA SER A 17 29.21 13.45 28.40
C SER A 17 28.95 11.98 28.20
N LYS A 18 28.18 11.38 29.11
CA LYS A 18 27.58 10.08 28.88
C LYS A 18 26.84 10.11 27.52
N PRO A 19 27.08 9.16 26.62
CA PRO A 19 26.25 9.04 25.45
C PRO A 19 24.82 8.82 25.90
N ARG A 20 23.88 9.61 25.36
CA ARG A 20 22.45 9.42 25.60
C ARG A 20 22.06 8.06 25.03
N VAL A 21 21.87 7.10 25.92
CA VAL A 21 21.47 5.72 25.58
C VAL A 21 20.11 5.69 24.88
N ASP A 22 19.32 6.74 25.07
CA ASP A 22 17.92 6.79 24.65
C ASP A 22 17.74 7.05 23.15
N GLU A 23 18.66 7.79 22.53
CA GLU A 23 18.56 8.15 21.11
C GLU A 23 19.05 7.03 20.19
N ALA A 24 20.04 6.26 20.62
CA ALA A 24 20.50 5.07 19.92
C ALA A 24 19.47 3.93 20.00
N THR A 25 18.76 3.81 21.12
CA THR A 25 17.70 2.79 21.30
C THR A 25 16.45 3.11 20.49
N ALA A 26 16.07 4.39 20.35
CA ALA A 26 14.97 4.81 19.52
C ALA A 26 15.25 4.65 18.02
N ALA A 27 16.48 4.93 17.58
CA ALA A 27 16.90 4.70 16.20
C ALA A 27 16.95 3.19 15.85
N ALA A 28 17.42 2.35 16.76
CA ALA A 28 17.42 0.89 16.59
C ALA A 28 16.00 0.31 16.54
N SER A 29 15.02 0.95 17.20
CA SER A 29 13.63 0.46 17.21
C SER A 29 12.91 0.63 15.86
N ASN A 30 13.43 1.47 14.98
CA ASN A 30 12.84 1.76 13.66
C ASN A 30 13.58 1.10 12.49
N THR A 31 14.65 0.36 12.75
CA THR A 31 15.35 -0.38 11.70
C THR A 31 14.47 -1.53 11.17
N ILE A 32 14.67 -1.89 9.89
CA ILE A 32 13.96 -3.01 9.27
C ILE A 32 14.18 -4.29 10.09
N ALA A 33 15.41 -4.53 10.56
CA ALA A 33 15.74 -5.70 11.39
C ALA A 33 14.93 -5.74 12.70
N ALA A 34 14.76 -4.60 13.38
CA ALA A 34 13.97 -4.55 14.62
C ALA A 34 12.45 -4.74 14.36
N ARG A 35 11.97 -4.34 13.18
CA ARG A 35 10.57 -4.59 12.77
C ARG A 35 10.34 -6.06 12.45
N LEU A 36 11.29 -6.70 11.78
CA LEU A 36 11.25 -8.12 11.45
C LEU A 36 11.33 -8.99 12.70
N ALA A 37 12.25 -8.66 13.62
CA ALA A 37 12.35 -9.35 14.90
C ALA A 37 11.05 -9.28 15.73
N ARG A 38 10.36 -8.13 15.73
CA ARG A 38 9.04 -7.99 16.37
C ARG A 38 7.95 -8.83 15.71
N ALA A 39 8.10 -9.14 14.43
CA ALA A 39 7.21 -10.05 13.69
C ALA A 39 7.60 -11.53 13.87
N GLY A 40 8.62 -11.83 14.70
CA GLY A 40 9.10 -13.19 14.91
C GLY A 40 10.07 -13.71 13.84
N LEU A 41 10.50 -12.83 12.92
CA LEU A 41 11.40 -13.16 11.82
C LEU A 41 12.83 -12.80 12.21
N ILE A 42 13.56 -13.75 12.82
CA ILE A 42 14.90 -13.53 13.37
C ILE A 42 15.98 -14.22 12.54
N SER A 43 15.66 -15.36 11.96
CA SER A 43 16.57 -16.18 11.17
C SER A 43 16.16 -16.26 9.70
N ASP A 44 17.09 -16.62 8.82
CA ASP A 44 16.81 -16.85 7.40
C ASP A 44 15.73 -17.93 7.19
N TRP A 45 15.67 -18.93 8.08
CA TRP A 45 14.64 -19.96 8.06
C TRP A 45 13.25 -19.43 8.37
N ASP A 46 13.13 -18.44 9.25
CA ASP A 46 11.84 -17.81 9.55
C ASP A 46 11.27 -17.13 8.31
N PHE A 47 12.13 -16.53 7.47
CA PHE A 47 11.71 -15.94 6.19
C PHE A 47 11.25 -17.01 5.20
N VAL A 48 11.98 -18.13 5.10
CA VAL A 48 11.61 -19.23 4.18
C VAL A 48 10.30 -19.88 4.60
N LEU A 49 10.06 -20.01 5.92
CA LEU A 49 8.84 -20.62 6.47
C LEU A 49 7.67 -19.63 6.57
N HIS A 50 7.92 -18.32 6.45
CA HIS A 50 6.89 -17.30 6.45
C HIS A 50 6.23 -17.20 5.07
N LEU A 51 5.58 -18.28 4.67
CA LEU A 51 4.87 -18.34 3.40
C LEU A 51 3.69 -17.37 3.41
N PRO A 52 3.37 -16.72 2.28
CA PRO A 52 2.18 -15.90 2.19
C PRO A 52 0.95 -16.76 2.48
N LEU A 53 0.09 -16.27 3.36
CA LEU A 53 -1.15 -16.95 3.76
C LEU A 53 -2.16 -17.05 2.61
N ARG A 54 -1.96 -16.28 1.56
CA ARG A 54 -2.87 -16.19 0.43
C ARG A 54 -2.08 -15.89 -0.84
N TYR A 55 -2.34 -16.68 -1.87
CA TYR A 55 -1.95 -16.39 -3.24
C TYR A 55 -3.08 -15.62 -3.91
N GLU A 56 -2.77 -14.44 -4.41
CA GLU A 56 -3.68 -13.67 -5.25
C GLU A 56 -3.34 -14.00 -6.71
N ASP A 57 -4.26 -14.66 -7.41
CA ASP A 57 -4.07 -14.98 -8.83
C ASP A 57 -4.41 -13.76 -9.69
N GLU A 58 -3.40 -12.96 -9.98
CA GLU A 58 -3.49 -11.81 -10.88
C GLU A 58 -3.12 -12.18 -12.34
N THR A 59 -3.02 -13.46 -12.68
CA THR A 59 -2.58 -13.88 -14.01
C THR A 59 -3.74 -14.02 -14.99
N ARG A 60 -4.93 -14.34 -14.49
CA ARG A 60 -6.13 -14.55 -15.30
C ARG A 60 -7.00 -13.31 -15.34
N ILE A 61 -7.28 -12.81 -16.55
CA ILE A 61 -8.31 -11.79 -16.76
C ILE A 61 -9.65 -12.51 -16.89
N THR A 62 -10.61 -12.11 -16.04
CA THR A 62 -11.96 -12.63 -16.03
C THR A 62 -12.90 -11.60 -16.68
N PRO A 63 -13.74 -12.00 -17.66
CA PRO A 63 -14.79 -11.14 -18.19
C PRO A 63 -15.76 -10.67 -17.09
N ILE A 64 -16.27 -9.44 -17.19
CA ILE A 64 -17.16 -8.89 -16.16
C ILE A 64 -18.42 -9.76 -15.99
N ALA A 65 -18.95 -10.33 -17.05
CA ALA A 65 -20.13 -11.22 -16.98
C ALA A 65 -19.88 -12.53 -16.21
N GLU A 66 -18.63 -12.95 -16.05
CA GLU A 66 -18.24 -14.17 -15.34
C GLU A 66 -17.82 -13.91 -13.88
N LEU A 67 -17.96 -12.68 -13.40
CA LEU A 67 -17.59 -12.33 -12.04
C LEU A 67 -18.55 -13.02 -11.05
N ILE A 68 -17.96 -13.53 -9.96
CA ILE A 68 -18.69 -14.19 -8.88
C ILE A 68 -18.52 -13.37 -7.61
N ALA A 69 -19.63 -12.91 -7.04
CA ALA A 69 -19.62 -12.19 -5.77
C ALA A 69 -18.98 -13.04 -4.66
N GLY A 70 -18.08 -12.44 -3.89
CA GLY A 70 -17.30 -13.10 -2.85
C GLY A 70 -15.89 -13.56 -3.29
N ASN A 71 -15.60 -13.59 -4.59
CA ASN A 71 -14.29 -13.95 -5.10
C ASN A 71 -13.46 -12.73 -5.46
N GLU A 72 -12.15 -12.85 -5.36
CA GLU A 72 -11.22 -11.89 -5.93
C GLU A 72 -11.00 -12.21 -7.40
N SER A 73 -11.04 -11.20 -8.24
CA SER A 73 -10.91 -11.35 -9.68
C SER A 73 -10.16 -10.18 -10.28
N GLN A 74 -9.46 -10.45 -11.39
CA GLN A 74 -8.83 -9.42 -12.22
C GLN A 74 -9.64 -9.24 -13.48
N VAL A 75 -10.00 -8.00 -13.77
CA VAL A 75 -10.70 -7.60 -15.00
C VAL A 75 -9.88 -6.57 -15.76
N GLU A 76 -10.06 -6.53 -17.08
CA GLU A 76 -9.53 -5.46 -17.92
C GLU A 76 -10.71 -4.73 -18.54
N ALA A 77 -10.85 -3.44 -18.23
CA ALA A 77 -12.03 -2.67 -18.63
C ALA A 77 -11.68 -1.21 -18.91
N GLU A 78 -12.56 -0.57 -19.68
CA GLU A 78 -12.49 0.85 -20.04
C GLU A 78 -13.38 1.68 -19.13
N VAL A 79 -12.92 2.87 -18.73
CA VAL A 79 -13.70 3.81 -17.91
C VAL A 79 -14.79 4.45 -18.75
N VAL A 80 -16.03 4.27 -18.33
CA VAL A 80 -17.22 4.87 -18.92
C VAL A 80 -17.60 6.17 -18.22
N SER A 81 -17.54 6.20 -16.89
CA SER A 81 -17.79 7.40 -16.08
C SER A 81 -16.98 7.40 -14.81
N ALA A 82 -16.69 8.59 -14.29
CA ALA A 82 -15.99 8.78 -13.03
C ALA A 82 -16.61 9.98 -12.30
N ASP A 83 -17.42 9.71 -11.28
CA ASP A 83 -18.22 10.70 -10.59
C ASP A 83 -17.88 10.77 -9.09
N VAL A 84 -17.79 11.97 -8.55
CA VAL A 84 -17.67 12.17 -7.11
C VAL A 84 -19.05 12.35 -6.52
N VAL A 85 -19.44 11.40 -5.68
CA VAL A 85 -20.76 11.36 -5.04
C VAL A 85 -20.64 11.60 -3.54
N TYR A 86 -21.59 12.34 -2.99
CA TYR A 86 -21.71 12.60 -1.56
C TYR A 86 -22.87 11.82 -0.99
N ARG A 87 -22.59 10.71 -0.28
CA ARG A 87 -23.56 9.96 0.53
C ARG A 87 -23.03 9.84 1.95
N GLY A 88 -23.22 10.91 2.75
CA GLY A 88 -22.62 11.03 4.07
C GLY A 88 -21.11 11.31 4.03
N LYS A 89 -20.35 10.55 3.25
CA LYS A 89 -18.92 10.78 2.97
C LYS A 89 -18.69 10.92 1.47
N ARG A 90 -17.64 11.69 1.13
CA ARG A 90 -17.20 11.84 -0.26
C ARG A 90 -16.67 10.52 -0.80
N GLN A 91 -17.17 10.07 -1.93
CA GLN A 91 -16.82 8.82 -2.58
C GLN A 91 -16.57 9.07 -4.08
N LEU A 92 -15.55 8.43 -4.62
CA LEU A 92 -15.35 8.37 -6.07
C LEU A 92 -15.98 7.06 -6.57
N ARG A 93 -16.93 7.18 -7.49
CA ARG A 93 -17.58 6.07 -8.19
C ARG A 93 -17.11 6.09 -9.63
N VAL A 94 -16.52 4.99 -10.06
CA VAL A 94 -16.06 4.81 -11.45
C VAL A 94 -16.81 3.64 -12.04
N THR A 95 -17.51 3.86 -13.14
CA THR A 95 -18.11 2.78 -13.92
C THR A 95 -17.14 2.37 -15.00
N VAL A 96 -16.80 1.11 -15.05
CA VAL A 96 -15.96 0.52 -16.08
C VAL A 96 -16.74 -0.51 -16.87
N ARG A 97 -16.35 -0.73 -18.12
CA ARG A 97 -17.00 -1.65 -19.04
C ARG A 97 -15.96 -2.45 -19.83
N ASP A 98 -16.27 -3.72 -20.03
CA ASP A 98 -15.68 -4.56 -21.05
C ASP A 98 -16.73 -4.92 -22.12
N ASP A 99 -16.39 -5.85 -23.01
CA ASP A 99 -17.31 -6.33 -24.06
C ASP A 99 -18.48 -7.16 -23.48
N THR A 100 -18.41 -7.58 -22.22
CA THR A 100 -19.34 -8.52 -21.60
C THR A 100 -20.26 -7.88 -20.56
N GLY A 101 -19.87 -6.77 -19.93
CA GLY A 101 -20.68 -6.16 -18.89
C GLY A 101 -20.12 -4.83 -18.34
N GLN A 102 -20.70 -4.39 -17.24
CA GLN A 102 -20.29 -3.21 -16.50
C GLN A 102 -20.01 -3.55 -15.05
N LEU A 103 -18.99 -2.91 -14.48
CA LEU A 103 -18.58 -3.07 -13.10
C LEU A 103 -18.42 -1.70 -12.45
N MET A 104 -18.90 -1.58 -11.19
CA MET A 104 -18.75 -0.36 -10.41
C MET A 104 -17.55 -0.45 -9.49
N LEU A 105 -16.64 0.52 -9.59
CA LEU A 105 -15.54 0.70 -8.65
C LEU A 105 -15.89 1.80 -7.68
N ARG A 106 -15.66 1.57 -6.38
CA ARG A 106 -15.94 2.54 -5.33
C ARG A 106 -14.70 2.81 -4.50
N PHE A 107 -14.31 4.08 -4.43
CA PHE A 107 -13.19 4.56 -3.60
C PHE A 107 -13.74 5.49 -2.52
N LEU A 108 -13.66 5.06 -1.26
CA LEU A 108 -14.13 5.83 -0.10
C LEU A 108 -13.11 6.91 0.31
N ASN A 109 -11.83 6.61 0.09
CA ASN A 109 -10.73 7.55 0.28
C ASN A 109 -9.99 7.66 -1.05
N PHE A 110 -9.88 8.86 -1.60
CA PHE A 110 -9.23 9.09 -2.88
C PHE A 110 -8.61 10.48 -2.94
N TYR A 111 -7.59 10.61 -3.78
CA TYR A 111 -6.90 11.87 -4.06
C TYR A 111 -7.37 12.45 -5.39
N SER A 112 -7.23 13.77 -5.55
CA SER A 112 -7.58 14.44 -6.82
C SER A 112 -6.78 13.90 -8.02
N SER A 113 -5.59 13.38 -7.81
CA SER A 113 -4.78 12.71 -8.83
C SER A 113 -5.45 11.44 -9.37
N GLN A 114 -6.13 10.67 -8.52
CA GLN A 114 -6.83 9.45 -8.93
C GLN A 114 -8.01 9.76 -9.86
N ILE A 115 -8.73 10.85 -9.60
CA ILE A 115 -9.82 11.29 -10.52
C ILE A 115 -9.26 11.57 -11.92
N LYS A 116 -8.13 12.28 -11.98
CA LYS A 116 -7.47 12.58 -13.26
C LYS A 116 -6.93 11.34 -13.97
N GLN A 117 -6.44 10.37 -13.20
CA GLN A 117 -5.96 9.11 -13.74
C GLN A 117 -7.09 8.28 -14.35
N MET A 118 -8.27 8.26 -13.71
CA MET A 118 -9.45 7.49 -14.15
C MET A 118 -10.31 8.29 -15.13
N ALA A 119 -9.67 8.92 -16.13
CA ALA A 119 -10.38 9.64 -17.17
C ALA A 119 -11.16 8.64 -18.07
N VAL A 120 -12.33 9.10 -18.54
CA VAL A 120 -13.17 8.35 -19.47
C VAL A 120 -12.38 7.96 -20.73
N GLY A 121 -12.58 6.74 -21.20
CA GLY A 121 -11.90 6.17 -22.37
C GLY A 121 -10.54 5.52 -22.05
N ARG A 122 -10.07 5.56 -20.81
CA ARG A 122 -8.83 4.87 -20.42
C ARG A 122 -9.09 3.44 -20.00
N ARG A 123 -8.19 2.53 -20.36
CA ARG A 123 -8.26 1.11 -19.99
C ARG A 123 -7.39 0.83 -18.79
N PHE A 124 -7.91 -0.01 -17.89
CA PHE A 124 -7.22 -0.42 -16.67
C PHE A 124 -7.39 -1.91 -16.43
N ARG A 125 -6.36 -2.52 -15.85
CA ARG A 125 -6.47 -3.78 -15.12
C ARG A 125 -6.84 -3.47 -13.69
N ILE A 126 -7.86 -4.14 -13.22
CA ILE A 126 -8.52 -3.89 -11.96
C ILE A 126 -8.58 -5.22 -11.23
N PHE A 127 -7.98 -5.27 -10.04
CA PHE A 127 -8.00 -6.47 -9.20
C PHE A 127 -8.66 -6.15 -7.86
N GLY A 128 -9.57 -6.99 -7.44
CA GLY A 128 -10.22 -6.82 -6.14
C GLY A 128 -11.33 -7.83 -5.87
N LEU A 129 -11.86 -7.74 -4.65
CA LEU A 129 -12.98 -8.54 -4.21
C LEU A 129 -14.28 -8.06 -4.87
N VAL A 130 -14.93 -8.94 -5.60
CA VAL A 130 -16.24 -8.69 -6.21
C VAL A 130 -17.33 -8.75 -5.13
N ARG A 131 -18.19 -7.78 -5.11
CA ARG A 131 -19.37 -7.72 -4.22
C ARG A 131 -20.61 -7.52 -5.05
N GLY A 132 -21.65 -8.32 -4.77
CA GLY A 132 -22.97 -8.07 -5.32
C GLY A 132 -23.60 -6.83 -4.69
N GLY A 133 -23.98 -5.87 -5.50
CA GLY A 133 -24.69 -4.65 -5.09
C GLY A 133 -26.08 -4.58 -5.68
N LEU A 134 -26.91 -3.65 -5.18
CA LEU A 134 -28.28 -3.41 -5.71
C LEU A 134 -28.29 -2.94 -7.17
N ALA A 135 -27.18 -2.37 -7.64
CA ALA A 135 -27.03 -1.83 -9.00
C ALA A 135 -26.10 -2.67 -9.89
N GLY A 136 -25.82 -3.92 -9.51
CA GLY A 136 -24.87 -4.80 -10.17
C GLY A 136 -23.63 -5.05 -9.32
N ASP A 137 -22.65 -5.69 -9.90
CA ASP A 137 -21.41 -6.01 -9.20
C ASP A 137 -20.57 -4.77 -8.94
N GLU A 138 -19.94 -4.73 -7.76
CA GLU A 138 -19.06 -3.64 -7.36
C GLU A 138 -17.75 -4.16 -6.75
N MET A 139 -16.68 -3.38 -6.89
CA MET A 139 -15.42 -3.56 -6.16
C MET A 139 -15.13 -2.33 -5.32
N ILE A 140 -14.81 -2.53 -4.03
CA ILE A 140 -14.47 -1.45 -3.10
C ILE A 140 -12.95 -1.40 -2.92
N HIS A 141 -12.36 -0.24 -3.21
CA HIS A 141 -10.91 -0.02 -3.15
C HIS A 141 -10.09 -1.07 -3.94
N PRO A 142 -10.45 -1.36 -5.20
CA PRO A 142 -9.66 -2.29 -5.98
C PRO A 142 -8.26 -1.73 -6.26
N ARG A 143 -7.30 -2.61 -6.54
CA ARG A 143 -6.02 -2.24 -7.14
C ARG A 143 -6.25 -1.93 -8.61
N VAL A 144 -5.70 -0.82 -9.08
CA VAL A 144 -5.90 -0.36 -10.46
C VAL A 144 -4.54 -0.07 -11.09
N ARG A 145 -4.29 -0.67 -12.26
CA ARG A 145 -3.09 -0.44 -13.07
C ARG A 145 -3.50 0.00 -14.47
N ALA A 146 -2.95 1.10 -14.95
CA ALA A 146 -3.21 1.53 -16.34
C ALA A 146 -2.66 0.49 -17.32
N CYS A 147 -3.46 0.09 -18.31
CA CYS A 147 -3.00 -0.73 -19.41
C CYS A 147 -2.47 0.15 -20.51
N ASN A 148 -1.22 -0.07 -20.91
CA ASN A 148 -0.75 0.33 -22.22
C ASN A 148 -1.09 -0.80 -23.17
N ASN A 149 -1.53 -0.49 -24.40
CA ASN A 149 -1.93 -1.46 -25.43
C ASN A 149 -0.84 -2.52 -25.78
N ALA A 150 0.32 -2.46 -25.16
CA ALA A 150 1.47 -3.31 -25.38
C ALA A 150 1.89 -4.16 -24.15
N ASP A 151 1.10 -4.17 -23.07
CA ASP A 151 1.48 -4.91 -21.87
C ASP A 151 0.88 -6.32 -21.94
N PRO A 152 1.64 -7.35 -22.41
CA PRO A 152 1.14 -8.72 -22.36
C PRO A 152 0.94 -9.10 -20.89
N LEU A 153 -0.11 -9.89 -20.63
CA LEU A 153 -0.26 -10.58 -19.35
C LEU A 153 1.07 -11.15 -18.93
N ALA A 154 1.52 -10.82 -17.74
CA ALA A 154 2.67 -11.51 -17.16
C ALA A 154 2.30 -12.99 -17.13
N LYS A 155 2.83 -13.77 -18.09
CA LYS A 155 2.73 -15.21 -18.04
C LYS A 155 3.47 -15.64 -16.80
N SER A 156 2.74 -16.21 -15.86
CA SER A 156 3.34 -16.92 -14.74
C SER A 156 4.24 -18.02 -15.29
N PRO A 157 5.41 -18.25 -14.66
CA PRO A 157 6.34 -19.31 -15.08
C PRO A 157 5.71 -20.69 -14.96
#